data_837edaeca0d723ace7f747f51a5c8469
#
_entry.id   837edaeca0d723ace7f747f51a5c8469
#
_cell.length_a   1.000
_cell.length_b   1.000
_cell.length_c   1.000
_cell.angle_alpha   90.00
_cell.angle_beta   90.00
_cell.angle_gamma   90.00
#
_symmetry.space_group_name_H-M   'P 1'
#
loop_
_entity.id
_entity.type
_entity.pdbx_description
1 polymer ?
#
loop_
_entity_poly.entity_id
_entity_poly.type
_entity_poly.pdbx_seq_one_letter_code
_entity_poly.pdbx_strand_id
1 'polypeptide(L)' 'MTAQELSDAAKTLFGREGYSHALARALKVHPSQVWRYLNGRNPIPGPVEAAVECWLKSGAPRTS' A
#
# COMPACT_ATOMS: atom_id res chain seq x y z
N MET A 1 -4.34 -1.53 10.89
CA MET A 1 -3.62 -2.38 9.90
C MET A 1 -2.17 -2.50 10.31
N THR A 2 -1.63 -3.71 10.29
CA THR A 2 -0.21 -3.94 10.59
C THR A 2 0.61 -3.83 9.31
N ALA A 3 1.95 -3.73 9.49
CA ALA A 3 2.85 -3.71 8.34
C ALA A 3 2.70 -4.98 7.49
N GLN A 4 2.53 -6.13 8.15
CA GLN A 4 2.35 -7.40 7.43
C GLN A 4 1.04 -7.40 6.64
N GLU A 5 -0.02 -6.90 7.23
CA GLU A 5 -1.31 -6.79 6.54
C GLU A 5 -1.22 -5.87 5.33
N LEU A 6 -0.51 -4.76 5.47
CA LEU A 6 -0.31 -3.84 4.35
C LEU A 6 0.51 -4.49 3.24
N SER A 7 1.57 -5.22 3.61
CA SER A 7 2.41 -5.94 2.65
C SER A 7 1.58 -6.96 1.88
N ASP A 8 0.79 -7.76 2.58
CA ASP A 8 -0.06 -8.78 1.96
C ASP A 8 -1.10 -8.16 1.03
N ALA A 9 -1.71 -7.07 1.47
CA ALA A 9 -2.70 -6.36 0.65
C ALA A 9 -2.05 -5.80 -0.62
N ALA A 10 -0.86 -5.20 -0.49
CA ALA A 10 -0.16 -4.64 -1.63
C ALA A 10 0.22 -5.72 -2.64
N LYS A 11 0.69 -6.86 -2.17
CA LYS A 11 1.01 -7.99 -3.05
C LYS A 11 -0.23 -8.50 -3.78
N THR A 12 -1.35 -8.55 -3.08
CA THR A 12 -2.63 -8.98 -3.69
C THR A 12 -3.09 -7.99 -4.76
N LEU A 13 -2.94 -6.69 -4.50
CA LEU A 13 -3.41 -5.65 -5.42
C LEU A 13 -2.49 -5.44 -6.61
N PHE A 14 -1.19 -5.47 -6.39
CA PHE A 14 -0.20 -5.05 -7.39
C PHE A 14 0.76 -6.14 -7.84
N GLY A 15 0.69 -7.32 -7.24
CA GLY A 15 1.61 -8.40 -7.55
C GLY A 15 2.87 -8.37 -6.70
N ARG A 16 3.66 -9.43 -6.80
CA ARG A 16 4.85 -9.60 -5.95
C ARG A 16 5.99 -8.66 -6.30
N GLU A 17 6.12 -8.31 -7.56
CA GLU A 17 7.22 -7.46 -8.00
C GLU A 17 6.74 -6.02 -8.13
N GLY A 18 7.49 -5.11 -7.53
CA GLY A 18 7.22 -3.69 -7.63
C GLY A 18 5.99 -3.21 -6.89
N TYR A 19 5.43 -4.02 -5.99
CA TYR A 19 4.21 -3.63 -5.27
C TYR A 19 4.42 -2.40 -4.40
N SER A 20 5.61 -2.21 -3.84
CA SER A 20 5.87 -1.04 -3.00
C SER A 20 5.85 0.25 -3.82
N HIS A 21 6.43 0.23 -5.01
CA HIS A 21 6.39 1.39 -5.90
C HIS A 21 4.98 1.65 -6.41
N ALA A 22 4.27 0.59 -6.78
CA ALA A 22 2.89 0.72 -7.24
C ALA A 22 2.00 1.28 -6.14
N LEU A 23 2.18 0.81 -4.91
CA LEU A 23 1.44 1.32 -3.76
C LEU A 23 1.74 2.79 -3.52
N ALA A 24 3.02 3.19 -3.60
CA ALA A 24 3.41 4.59 -3.43
C ALA A 24 2.76 5.48 -4.48
N ARG A 25 2.72 5.02 -5.72
CA ARG A 25 2.08 5.77 -6.81
C ARG A 25 0.58 5.88 -6.60
N ALA A 26 -0.05 4.79 -6.19
CA ALA A 26 -1.49 4.79 -5.95
C ALA A 26 -1.87 5.71 -4.79
N LEU A 27 -1.05 5.73 -3.73
CA LEU A 27 -1.26 6.60 -2.58
C LEU A 27 -0.77 8.03 -2.80
N LYS A 28 -0.02 8.25 -3.88
CA LYS A 28 0.59 9.55 -4.21
C LYS A 28 1.55 10.03 -3.12
N VAL A 29 2.34 9.10 -2.60
CA VAL A 29 3.37 9.38 -1.60
C VAL A 29 4.72 8.92 -2.13
N HIS A 30 5.80 9.38 -1.50
CA HIS A 30 7.13 8.98 -1.88
C HIS A 30 7.36 7.49 -1.56
N PRO A 31 8.08 6.74 -2.42
CA PRO A 31 8.37 5.32 -2.15
C PRO A 31 9.03 5.05 -0.81
N SER A 32 9.88 5.95 -0.32
CA SER A 32 10.50 5.79 0.98
C SER A 32 9.48 5.81 2.11
N GLN A 33 8.38 6.51 1.94
CA GLN A 33 7.31 6.55 2.93
C GLN A 33 6.62 5.18 3.01
N VAL A 34 6.35 4.57 1.86
CA VAL A 34 5.77 3.24 1.80
C VAL A 34 6.73 2.21 2.42
N TRP A 35 8.02 2.33 2.13
CA TRP A 35 9.02 1.46 2.72
C TRP A 35 8.95 1.48 4.25
N ARG A 36 8.81 2.66 4.84
CA ARG A 36 8.69 2.81 6.29
C ARG A 36 7.44 2.13 6.83
N TYR A 37 6.32 2.25 6.14
CA TYR A 37 5.09 1.56 6.53
C TYR A 37 5.27 0.04 6.47
N LEU A 38 5.86 -0.46 5.38
CA LEU A 38 6.04 -1.89 5.17
C LEU A 38 7.04 -2.52 6.13
N ASN A 39 7.97 -1.74 6.65
CA ASN A 39 8.96 -2.20 7.61
C ASN A 39 8.59 -1.90 9.07
N GLY A 40 7.39 -1.42 9.30
CA GLY A 40 6.93 -1.14 10.65
C GLY A 40 7.59 0.05 11.33
N ARG A 41 8.27 0.89 10.55
CA ARG A 41 8.96 2.08 11.09
C ARG A 41 8.00 3.18 11.50
N ASN A 42 6.91 3.32 10.77
CA ASN A 42 5.88 4.31 11.04
C ASN A 42 4.53 3.62 11.14
N PRO A 43 3.62 4.11 11.96
CA PRO A 43 2.26 3.59 11.98
C PRO A 43 1.57 3.91 10.65
N ILE A 44 0.67 3.03 10.24
CA ILE A 44 -0.07 3.22 9.00
C ILE A 44 -1.23 4.17 9.29
N PRO A 45 -1.29 5.35 8.63
CA PRO A 45 -2.37 6.30 8.87
C PRO A 45 -3.74 5.73 8.49
N GLY A 46 -4.78 6.19 9.17
CA GLY A 46 -6.15 5.78 8.87
C GLY A 46 -6.54 5.97 7.42
N PRO A 47 -6.24 7.11 6.80
CA PRO A 47 -6.54 7.31 5.37
C PRO A 47 -5.88 6.30 4.45
N VAL A 48 -4.65 5.88 4.76
CA VAL A 48 -3.94 4.86 3.97
C VAL A 48 -4.64 3.52 4.13
N GLU A 49 -4.97 3.14 5.36
CA GLU A 49 -5.67 1.90 5.64
C GLU A 49 -7.02 1.87 4.93
N ALA A 50 -7.78 2.94 5.02
CA ALA A 50 -9.09 3.05 4.37
C ALA A 50 -8.98 2.91 2.87
N ALA A 51 -7.98 3.55 2.25
CA ALA A 51 -7.77 3.46 0.81
C ALA A 51 -7.45 2.03 0.39
N VAL A 52 -6.54 1.37 1.10
CA VAL A 52 -6.15 0.00 0.79
C VAL A 52 -7.32 -0.95 0.95
N GLU A 53 -8.10 -0.82 2.01
CA GLU A 53 -9.28 -1.65 2.23
C GLU A 53 -10.30 -1.45 1.12
N CYS A 54 -10.51 -0.21 0.69
CA CYS A 54 -11.41 0.10 -0.41
C CYS A 54 -10.94 -0.60 -1.70
N TRP A 55 -9.64 -0.55 -1.99
CA TRP A 55 -9.09 -1.19 -3.18
C TRP A 55 -9.20 -2.70 -3.14
N LEU A 56 -9.10 -3.31 -1.96
CA LEU A 56 -9.28 -4.75 -1.83
C LEU A 56 -10.70 -5.17 -2.18
N LYS A 57 -11.68 -4.29 -1.97
CA LYS A 57 -13.07 -4.56 -2.30
C LYS A 57 -13.40 -4.23 -3.75
N SER A 58 -12.88 -3.12 -4.26
CA SER A 58 -13.28 -2.56 -5.56
C SER A 58 -12.21 -2.64 -6.64
N GLY A 59 -10.99 -3.00 -6.25
CA GLY A 59 -9.85 -3.00 -7.16
C GLY A 59 -9.01 -1.74 -7.02
N ALA A 60 -7.71 -1.89 -7.30
CA ALA A 60 -6.76 -0.80 -7.18
C ALA A 60 -6.96 0.23 -8.31
N PRO A 61 -6.63 1.51 -8.05
CA PRO A 61 -6.67 2.50 -9.11
C PRO A 61 -5.62 2.19 -10.16
N ARG A 62 -5.89 2.57 -11.39
CA ARG A 62 -4.91 2.40 -12.46
C ARG A 62 -3.80 3.42 -12.28
N THR A 63 -2.57 2.94 -12.27
CA THR A 63 -1.38 3.77 -12.13
C THR A 63 -0.65 3.82 -13.47
N SER A 64 -1.25 4.40 -14.42
CA SER A 64 -0.58 4.57 -15.70
C SER A 64 0.31 5.80 -15.70
#